data_9a38dae323125e2fc3d1f8bdcad31f0b
#
_entry.id   9a38dae323125e2fc3d1f8bdcad31f0b
#
_cell.length_a   1.000
_cell.length_b   1.000
_cell.length_c   1.000
_cell.angle_alpha   90.00
_cell.angle_beta   90.00
_cell.angle_gamma   90.00
#
_symmetry.space_group_name_H-M   'P 1'
#
loop_
_entity.id
_entity.type
_entity.pdbx_description
1 polymer ?
#
loop_
_entity_poly.entity_id
_entity_poly.type
_entity_poly.pdbx_seq_one_letter_code
_entity_poly.pdbx_strand_id
1 'polypeptide(L)'
;MILDKSQMTEEDIKLNYITPALLTHWQNKVTMETQITDGRVNIKGNLVAREHPKKADYVLWLNRGKPIAVVEAKDNHHPVSYGLQQAITYAQMLDVPFAYSSNGDSFREHDFLTGRERDLGLDEFPTPEEL
;
A
#
# COMPACT_ATOMS: atom_id res chain seq x y z
N MET A 1 6.41 18.09 -22.32
CA MET A 1 7.59 17.99 -21.44
C MET A 1 7.43 16.77 -20.52
N ILE A 2 8.48 15.94 -20.45
CA ILE A 2 8.47 14.76 -19.60
C ILE A 2 9.29 15.10 -18.35
N LEU A 3 8.70 14.90 -17.19
CA LEU A 3 9.38 15.14 -15.93
C LEU A 3 10.24 13.92 -15.56
N ASP A 4 11.42 14.19 -15.00
CA ASP A 4 12.19 13.13 -14.37
C ASP A 4 11.51 12.70 -13.08
N LYS A 5 11.67 11.43 -12.70
CA LYS A 5 11.13 10.96 -11.44
C LYS A 5 11.59 11.78 -10.24
N SER A 6 12.85 12.27 -10.30
CA SER A 6 13.40 13.07 -9.21
C SER A 6 12.71 14.42 -9.06
N GLN A 7 11.97 14.86 -10.06
CA GLN A 7 11.23 16.13 -10.04
C GLN A 7 9.77 15.94 -9.65
N MET A 8 9.34 14.69 -9.49
CA MET A 8 7.95 14.38 -9.21
C MET A 8 7.67 14.39 -7.71
N THR A 9 6.48 14.86 -7.36
CA THR A 9 5.98 14.73 -6.00
C THR A 9 5.56 13.27 -5.77
N GLU A 10 5.28 12.92 -4.52
CA GLU A 10 4.76 11.59 -4.22
C GLU A 10 3.47 11.32 -5.01
N GLU A 11 2.59 12.31 -5.13
CA GLU A 11 1.34 12.13 -5.89
C GLU A 11 1.62 11.88 -7.38
N ASP A 12 2.62 12.55 -7.94
CA ASP A 12 3.01 12.33 -9.34
C ASP A 12 3.55 10.92 -9.53
N ILE A 13 4.35 10.43 -8.59
CA ILE A 13 4.89 9.07 -8.62
C ILE A 13 3.75 8.05 -8.54
N LYS A 14 2.76 8.29 -7.68
CA LYS A 14 1.59 7.40 -7.58
C LYS A 14 0.84 7.34 -8.90
N LEU A 15 0.56 8.50 -9.47
CA LEU A 15 -0.24 8.59 -10.69
C LEU A 15 0.43 7.94 -11.88
N ASN A 16 1.74 8.16 -12.04
CA ASN A 16 2.44 7.78 -13.27
C ASN A 16 3.06 6.39 -13.22
N TYR A 17 3.34 5.87 -12.03
CA TYR A 17 4.08 4.60 -11.90
C TYR A 17 3.38 3.56 -11.05
N ILE A 18 2.96 3.94 -9.83
CA ILE A 18 2.44 2.96 -8.88
C ILE A 18 1.01 2.56 -9.22
N THR A 19 0.13 3.54 -9.41
CA THR A 19 -1.27 3.25 -9.73
C THR A 19 -1.41 2.43 -11.01
N PRO A 20 -0.72 2.78 -12.11
CA PRO A 20 -0.81 1.95 -13.32
C PRO A 20 -0.32 0.52 -13.10
N ALA A 21 0.77 0.35 -12.32
CA ALA A 21 1.29 -0.98 -12.05
C ALA A 21 0.28 -1.84 -11.29
N LEU A 22 -0.39 -1.25 -10.29
CA LEU A 22 -1.40 -1.96 -9.53
C LEU A 22 -2.62 -2.30 -10.39
N LEU A 23 -3.07 -1.35 -11.21
CA LEU A 23 -4.28 -1.53 -11.99
C LEU A 23 -4.12 -2.56 -13.12
N THR A 24 -2.90 -2.96 -13.44
CA THR A 24 -2.68 -3.97 -14.47
C THR A 24 -3.45 -5.25 -14.18
N HIS A 25 -3.48 -5.69 -12.93
CA HIS A 25 -4.16 -6.93 -12.54
C HIS A 25 -5.20 -6.75 -11.45
N TRP A 26 -5.30 -5.56 -10.87
CA TRP A 26 -6.18 -5.32 -9.72
C TRP A 26 -7.30 -4.33 -10.02
N GLN A 27 -7.74 -4.25 -11.25
CA GLN A 27 -8.84 -3.35 -11.63
C GLN A 27 -10.05 -3.62 -10.74
N ASN A 28 -10.67 -2.55 -10.26
CA ASN A 28 -11.83 -2.59 -9.37
C ASN A 28 -11.54 -3.22 -8.00
N LYS A 29 -10.28 -3.48 -7.68
CA LYS A 29 -9.89 -4.11 -6.41
C LYS A 29 -8.88 -3.29 -5.65
N VAL A 30 -8.73 -2.02 -5.98
CA VAL A 30 -7.81 -1.10 -5.32
C VAL A 30 -8.59 0.09 -4.78
N THR A 31 -8.33 0.45 -3.54
CA THR A 31 -8.81 1.72 -3.01
C THR A 31 -7.61 2.57 -2.62
N MET A 32 -7.76 3.89 -2.72
CA MET A 32 -6.72 4.84 -2.39
C MET A 32 -7.12 5.67 -1.18
N GLU A 33 -6.12 6.13 -0.44
CA GLU A 33 -6.34 6.98 0.74
C GLU A 33 -7.35 6.35 1.67
N THR A 34 -7.21 5.06 1.90
CA THR A 34 -8.19 4.27 2.65
C THR A 34 -7.96 4.45 4.14
N GLN A 35 -9.00 4.84 4.86
CA GLN A 35 -8.89 4.98 6.30
C GLN A 35 -8.74 3.63 6.97
N ILE A 36 -7.80 3.56 7.89
CA ILE A 36 -7.50 2.35 8.64
C ILE A 36 -7.64 2.64 10.12
N THR A 37 -8.39 1.80 10.79
CA THR A 37 -8.42 1.78 12.25
C THR A 37 -7.80 0.45 12.69
N ASP A 38 -7.41 0.37 13.95
CA ASP A 38 -6.75 -0.84 14.43
C ASP A 38 -7.74 -2.00 14.67
N GLY A 39 -8.87 -1.96 14.01
CA GLY A 39 -9.87 -3.03 14.10
C GLY A 39 -10.67 -3.04 15.38
N ARG A 40 -10.35 -2.17 16.31
CA ARG A 40 -11.15 -2.05 17.51
C ARG A 40 -12.23 -1.05 17.28
N VAL A 41 -13.39 -1.54 17.07
CA VAL A 41 -14.52 -0.66 17.13
C VAL A 41 -14.64 -0.27 18.57
N ASN A 42 -14.28 0.94 18.84
CA ASN A 42 -14.44 1.43 20.16
C ASN A 42 -15.89 1.85 20.36
N ILE A 43 -16.54 1.15 21.20
CA ILE A 43 -17.94 1.37 21.47
C ILE A 43 -18.18 2.64 22.23
N LYS A 44 -17.16 3.14 22.89
CA LYS A 44 -17.29 4.38 23.64
C LYS A 44 -16.81 5.51 22.77
N GLY A 45 -17.74 6.25 22.23
CA GLY A 45 -17.47 7.25 21.25
C GLY A 45 -16.39 8.26 21.62
N ASN A 46 -16.30 8.60 22.90
CA ASN A 46 -15.32 9.58 23.33
C ASN A 46 -13.89 9.08 23.20
N LEU A 47 -13.67 7.78 23.23
CA LEU A 47 -12.35 7.21 23.00
C LEU A 47 -12.02 7.17 21.53
N VAL A 48 -12.99 6.84 20.71
CA VAL A 48 -12.79 6.83 19.26
C VAL A 48 -12.39 8.21 18.76
N ALA A 49 -12.98 9.24 19.31
CA ALA A 49 -12.72 10.59 18.87
C ALA A 49 -11.27 11.03 19.10
N ARG A 50 -10.53 10.32 19.93
CA ARG A 50 -9.14 10.67 20.19
C ARG A 50 -8.16 10.01 19.23
N GLU A 51 -8.59 8.99 18.52
CA GLU A 51 -7.71 8.33 17.60
C GLU A 51 -7.78 9.03 16.26
N HIS A 52 -6.60 9.44 15.79
CA HIS A 52 -6.51 10.00 14.46
C HIS A 52 -6.55 8.85 13.47
N PRO A 53 -7.52 8.84 12.57
CA PRO A 53 -7.55 7.81 11.55
C PRO A 53 -6.29 7.90 10.71
N LYS A 54 -5.71 6.74 10.43
CA LYS A 54 -4.58 6.63 9.53
C LYS A 54 -5.10 6.28 8.15
N LYS A 55 -4.36 6.68 7.13
CA LYS A 55 -4.75 6.40 5.76
C LYS A 55 -3.63 5.63 5.08
N ALA A 56 -3.97 4.48 4.53
CA ALA A 56 -3.06 3.77 3.65
C ALA A 56 -3.15 4.38 2.26
N ASP A 57 -2.02 4.51 1.58
CA ASP A 57 -2.03 5.03 0.22
C ASP A 57 -2.87 4.16 -0.69
N TYR A 58 -2.73 2.83 -0.56
CA TYR A 58 -3.54 1.86 -1.29
C TYR A 58 -3.88 0.68 -0.41
N VAL A 59 -5.09 0.15 -0.60
CA VAL A 59 -5.46 -1.15 -0.07
C VAL A 59 -5.95 -2.00 -1.24
N LEU A 60 -5.47 -3.24 -1.30
CA LEU A 60 -5.87 -4.19 -2.32
C LEU A 60 -6.86 -5.18 -1.73
N TRP A 61 -7.90 -5.50 -2.50
CA TRP A 61 -9.02 -6.31 -2.04
C TRP A 61 -9.17 -7.54 -2.91
N LEU A 62 -9.33 -8.71 -2.30
CA LEU A 62 -9.68 -9.92 -3.06
C LEU A 62 -11.13 -9.87 -3.49
N ASN A 63 -12.00 -9.39 -2.61
CA ASN A 63 -13.40 -9.17 -2.90
C ASN A 63 -13.93 -8.16 -1.89
N ARG A 64 -15.22 -7.86 -2.01
CA ARG A 64 -15.85 -6.89 -1.12
C ARG A 64 -15.69 -7.34 0.33
N GLY A 65 -15.13 -6.46 1.15
CA GLY A 65 -14.97 -6.72 2.57
C GLY A 65 -13.76 -7.58 2.93
N LYS A 66 -12.94 -7.97 1.95
CA LYS A 66 -11.77 -8.81 2.24
C LYS A 66 -10.50 -8.18 1.69
N PRO A 67 -9.85 -7.32 2.49
CA PRO A 67 -8.56 -6.77 2.07
C PRO A 67 -7.47 -7.84 2.12
N ILE A 68 -6.44 -7.70 1.27
CA ILE A 68 -5.35 -8.67 1.21
C ILE A 68 -3.99 -8.01 1.35
N ALA A 69 -3.86 -6.74 1.03
CA ALA A 69 -2.56 -6.09 1.03
C ALA A 69 -2.68 -4.59 1.22
N VAL A 70 -1.61 -4.00 1.74
CA VAL A 70 -1.44 -2.54 1.85
C VAL A 70 -0.23 -2.16 1.02
N VAL A 71 -0.33 -1.04 0.31
CA VAL A 71 0.80 -0.48 -0.44
C VAL A 71 1.00 0.96 0.03
N GLU A 72 2.24 1.31 0.39
CA GLU A 72 2.62 2.67 0.75
C GLU A 72 3.57 3.24 -0.29
N ALA A 73 3.32 4.48 -0.67
CA ALA A 73 4.10 5.17 -1.69
C ALA A 73 5.00 6.21 -1.06
N LYS A 74 6.17 6.39 -1.67
CA LYS A 74 7.09 7.48 -1.35
C LYS A 74 7.58 8.08 -2.65
N ASP A 75 8.08 9.32 -2.60
CA ASP A 75 8.64 9.90 -3.80
C ASP A 75 10.00 9.25 -4.13
N ASN A 76 10.53 9.60 -5.29
CA ASN A 76 11.73 8.94 -5.82
C ASN A 76 13.02 9.40 -5.15
N HIS A 77 12.94 10.31 -4.18
CA HIS A 77 14.08 10.71 -3.36
C HIS A 77 14.38 9.70 -2.25
N HIS A 78 13.48 8.76 -2.03
CA HIS A 78 13.63 7.73 -1.01
C HIS A 78 13.85 6.37 -1.66
N PRO A 79 14.54 5.44 -0.97
CA PRO A 79 14.67 4.08 -1.49
C PRO A 79 13.32 3.37 -1.51
N VAL A 80 13.23 2.30 -2.30
CA VAL A 80 11.99 1.54 -2.48
C VAL A 80 11.44 1.06 -1.14
N SER A 81 12.31 0.67 -0.22
CA SER A 81 11.92 0.13 1.08
C SER A 81 11.55 1.17 2.13
N TYR A 82 11.67 2.46 1.79
CA TYR A 82 11.52 3.51 2.80
C TYR A 82 10.15 3.48 3.50
N GLY A 83 9.10 3.21 2.76
CA GLY A 83 7.74 3.15 3.32
C GLY A 83 7.33 1.80 3.86
N LEU A 84 8.21 0.80 3.82
CA LEU A 84 7.81 -0.56 4.14
C LEU A 84 7.38 -0.73 5.59
N GLN A 85 8.07 -0.10 6.54
CA GLN A 85 7.69 -0.22 7.94
C GLN A 85 6.29 0.34 8.19
N GLN A 86 5.94 1.43 7.54
CA GLN A 86 4.61 1.99 7.66
C GLN A 86 3.57 1.05 7.02
N ALA A 87 3.91 0.46 5.87
CA ALA A 87 3.02 -0.50 5.22
C ALA A 87 2.80 -1.72 6.12
N ILE A 88 3.85 -2.20 6.76
CA ILE A 88 3.77 -3.33 7.69
C ILE A 88 2.84 -2.99 8.86
N THR A 89 3.01 -1.80 9.45
CA THR A 89 2.15 -1.37 10.55
C THR A 89 0.69 -1.34 10.13
N TYR A 90 0.41 -0.78 8.96
CA TYR A 90 -0.96 -0.70 8.47
C TYR A 90 -1.53 -2.08 8.11
N ALA A 91 -0.70 -2.96 7.56
CA ALA A 91 -1.13 -4.32 7.27
C ALA A 91 -1.50 -5.08 8.55
N GLN A 92 -0.74 -4.87 9.61
CA GLN A 92 -1.05 -5.46 10.90
C GLN A 92 -2.36 -4.91 11.47
N MET A 93 -2.60 -3.62 11.31
CA MET A 93 -3.85 -3.01 11.77
C MET A 93 -5.07 -3.58 11.02
N LEU A 94 -4.92 -3.85 9.73
CA LEU A 94 -5.98 -4.44 8.92
C LEU A 94 -6.01 -5.95 8.99
N ASP A 95 -4.99 -6.56 9.59
CA ASP A 95 -4.85 -8.01 9.66
C ASP A 95 -4.81 -8.63 8.27
N VAL A 96 -3.98 -8.07 7.39
CA VAL A 96 -3.77 -8.59 6.04
C VAL A 96 -2.37 -9.15 5.92
N PRO A 97 -2.16 -10.15 5.05
CA PRO A 97 -0.88 -10.88 5.02
C PRO A 97 0.22 -10.26 4.17
N PHE A 98 -0.05 -9.18 3.43
CA PHE A 98 0.97 -8.60 2.55
C PHE A 98 1.08 -7.11 2.72
N ALA A 99 2.32 -6.61 2.72
CA ALA A 99 2.62 -5.19 2.77
C ALA A 99 3.64 -4.86 1.69
N TYR A 100 3.46 -3.72 1.05
CA TYR A 100 4.34 -3.28 -0.03
C TYR A 100 4.71 -1.83 0.15
N SER A 101 5.92 -1.47 -0.30
CA SER A 101 6.28 -0.08 -0.49
C SER A 101 6.84 0.12 -1.89
N SER A 102 6.74 1.33 -2.40
CA SER A 102 7.27 1.69 -3.71
C SER A 102 7.65 3.16 -3.75
N ASN A 103 8.68 3.46 -4.52
CA ASN A 103 9.08 4.84 -4.83
C ASN A 103 8.95 5.14 -6.32
N GLY A 104 8.23 4.30 -7.08
CA GLY A 104 8.06 4.43 -8.51
C GLY A 104 9.07 3.66 -9.35
N ASP A 105 10.11 3.08 -8.74
CA ASP A 105 11.09 2.27 -9.46
C ASP A 105 10.74 0.79 -9.42
N SER A 106 10.29 0.32 -8.27
CA SER A 106 9.94 -1.07 -8.05
C SER A 106 9.11 -1.17 -6.78
N PHE A 107 8.77 -2.40 -6.37
CA PHE A 107 8.09 -2.67 -5.12
C PHE A 107 8.98 -3.48 -4.20
N ARG A 108 8.84 -3.26 -2.89
CA ARG A 108 9.38 -4.13 -1.85
C ARG A 108 8.20 -4.79 -1.16
N GLU A 109 8.19 -6.12 -1.13
CA GLU A 109 7.11 -6.90 -0.53
C GLU A 109 7.54 -7.46 0.81
N HIS A 110 6.66 -7.39 1.80
CA HIS A 110 6.80 -8.13 3.03
C HIS A 110 5.65 -9.13 3.10
N ASP A 111 5.99 -10.41 3.22
CA ASP A 111 5.02 -11.51 3.26
C ASP A 111 4.96 -12.02 4.69
N PHE A 112 3.84 -11.75 5.40
CA PHE A 112 3.67 -12.19 6.77
C PHE A 112 3.50 -13.70 6.90
N LEU A 113 3.08 -14.37 5.82
CA LEU A 113 2.87 -15.81 5.86
C LEU A 113 4.18 -16.58 5.93
N THR A 114 5.22 -16.05 5.29
CA THR A 114 6.54 -16.71 5.26
C THR A 114 7.59 -15.93 6.05
N GLY A 115 7.34 -14.66 6.35
CA GLY A 115 8.31 -13.78 6.97
C GLY A 115 9.35 -13.26 6.00
N ARG A 116 9.20 -13.50 4.71
CA ARG A 116 10.19 -13.11 3.70
C ARG A 116 9.89 -11.76 3.08
N GLU A 117 10.95 -11.12 2.62
CA GLU A 117 10.85 -9.89 1.85
C GLU A 117 11.52 -10.10 0.51
N ARG A 118 11.00 -9.44 -0.53
CA ARG A 118 11.60 -9.50 -1.86
C ARG A 118 11.30 -8.22 -2.62
N ASP A 119 12.13 -7.97 -3.64
CA ASP A 119 11.92 -6.85 -4.54
C ASP A 119 11.20 -7.35 -5.79
N LEU A 120 10.30 -6.52 -6.31
CA LEU A 120 9.53 -6.82 -7.51
C LEU A 120 9.61 -5.60 -8.43
N GLY A 121 9.81 -5.84 -9.73
CA GLY A 121 9.69 -4.76 -10.70
C GLY A 121 8.26 -4.24 -10.78
N LEU A 122 8.09 -3.08 -11.38
CA LEU A 122 6.75 -2.50 -11.53
C LEU A 122 5.80 -3.41 -12.32
N ASP A 123 6.36 -4.18 -13.25
CA ASP A 123 5.60 -5.10 -14.08
C ASP A 123 5.50 -6.51 -13.48
N GLU A 124 6.03 -6.70 -12.28
CA GLU A 124 6.06 -8.01 -11.63
C GLU A 124 5.12 -8.09 -10.41
N PHE A 125 4.29 -7.08 -10.21
CA PHE A 125 3.41 -7.08 -9.06
C PHE A 125 2.44 -8.28 -9.15
N PRO A 126 2.25 -9.03 -8.06
CA PRO A 126 1.43 -10.25 -8.09
C PRO A 126 -0.01 -9.99 -8.51
N THR A 127 -0.60 -10.97 -9.17
CA THR A 127 -2.03 -10.94 -9.51
C THR A 127 -2.86 -11.33 -8.29
N PRO A 128 -4.18 -11.03 -8.30
CA PRO A 128 -5.04 -11.48 -7.21
C PRO A 128 -4.98 -12.99 -6.99
N GLU A 129 -4.84 -13.75 -8.08
CA GLU A 129 -4.79 -15.20 -8.00
C GLU A 129 -3.50 -15.69 -7.34
N GLU A 130 -2.42 -14.92 -7.44
CA GLU A 130 -1.14 -15.29 -6.84
C GLU A 130 -1.09 -15.00 -5.33
N LEU A 131 -1.92 -14.13 -4.85
CA LEU A 131 -2.03 -13.82 -3.43
C LEU A 131 -3.25 -14.49 -2.81
#